data_7ddcd0c28a4969cc646b6cc879c574bc
#
_entry.id   7ddcd0c28a4969cc646b6cc879c574bc
#
_cell.length_a   1.000
_cell.length_b   1.000
_cell.length_c   1.000
_cell.angle_alpha   90.00
_cell.angle_beta   90.00
_cell.angle_gamma   90.00
#
_symmetry.space_group_name_H-M   'P 1'
#
loop_
_entity.id
_entity.type
_entity.pdbx_description
1 polymer ?
#
loop_
_entity_poly.entity_id
_entity_poly.type
_entity_poly.pdbx_seq_one_letter_code
_entity_poly.pdbx_strand_id
1 'polypeptide(L)'
;MKLARLVILTFGVALAISGAVPLLERIFADSKPSVQLNVKSAQPREVEDVTQNAILRDYTLAWQAIGTSLANNTLQPLNENFAGFALDKLTQRVKDQKQNGLTTRIIDHGHKVEAIFYSPDGAAIELKDIASIETQVLDGGTVIHSDQAQIQYYAVMTGAEDRWKVRVLESAEK
;
A
#
# COMPACT_ATOMS: atom_id res chain seq x y z
N MET A 1 -31.58 -35.10 -66.27
CA MET A 1 -31.82 -34.18 -65.12
C MET A 1 -30.75 -34.45 -64.10
N LYS A 2 -29.72 -33.59 -64.02
CA LYS A 2 -28.64 -33.68 -63.02
C LYS A 2 -28.76 -32.52 -62.06
N LEU A 3 -29.09 -32.81 -60.80
CA LEU A 3 -29.11 -31.81 -59.72
C LEU A 3 -27.68 -31.47 -59.28
N ALA A 4 -27.28 -30.24 -59.44
CA ALA A 4 -26.04 -29.68 -58.93
C ALA A 4 -26.24 -29.39 -57.41
N ARG A 5 -25.43 -30.02 -56.54
CA ARG A 5 -25.36 -29.69 -55.12
C ARG A 5 -24.42 -28.51 -54.94
N LEU A 6 -24.97 -27.38 -54.47
CA LEU A 6 -24.24 -26.21 -54.06
C LEU A 6 -23.72 -26.44 -52.62
N VAL A 7 -22.45 -26.57 -52.44
CA VAL A 7 -21.81 -26.62 -51.11
C VAL A 7 -21.42 -25.20 -50.74
N ILE A 8 -22.11 -24.64 -49.76
CA ILE A 8 -21.77 -23.34 -49.18
C ILE A 8 -20.74 -23.60 -48.08
N LEU A 9 -19.48 -23.20 -48.31
CA LEU A 9 -18.40 -23.19 -47.32
C LEU A 9 -18.54 -21.90 -46.52
N THR A 10 -19.09 -21.98 -45.30
CA THR A 10 -19.05 -20.87 -44.35
C THR A 10 -17.69 -20.84 -43.66
N PHE A 11 -16.86 -19.90 -44.06
CA PHE A 11 -15.64 -19.55 -43.30
C PHE A 11 -16.03 -18.86 -42.00
N GLY A 12 -15.96 -19.59 -40.88
CA GLY A 12 -16.04 -19.02 -39.56
C GLY A 12 -14.74 -18.29 -39.23
N VAL A 13 -14.78 -16.96 -39.26
CA VAL A 13 -13.72 -16.13 -38.68
C VAL A 13 -13.88 -16.16 -37.16
N ALA A 14 -13.11 -16.99 -36.49
CA ALA A 14 -12.95 -16.94 -35.03
C ALA A 14 -12.06 -15.74 -34.71
N LEU A 15 -12.66 -14.63 -34.29
CA LEU A 15 -11.94 -13.53 -33.64
C LEU A 15 -11.47 -14.01 -32.26
N ALA A 16 -10.20 -14.38 -32.18
CA ALA A 16 -9.54 -14.60 -30.90
C ALA A 16 -9.31 -13.24 -30.25
N ILE A 17 -10.27 -12.76 -29.45
CA ILE A 17 -10.06 -11.70 -28.48
C ILE A 17 -9.52 -12.37 -27.23
N SER A 18 -8.24 -12.68 -27.21
CA SER A 18 -7.57 -13.18 -26.01
C SER A 18 -6.48 -12.21 -25.59
N GLY A 19 -6.66 -11.60 -24.43
CA GLY A 19 -5.56 -11.41 -23.54
C GLY A 19 -4.88 -10.06 -23.45
N ALA A 20 -5.62 -8.94 -23.44
CA ALA A 20 -5.02 -7.64 -23.06
C ALA A 20 -5.37 -7.17 -21.64
N VAL A 21 -6.30 -7.83 -20.95
CA VAL A 21 -6.77 -7.40 -19.61
C VAL A 21 -5.79 -7.72 -18.46
N PRO A 22 -5.05 -8.85 -18.43
CA PRO A 22 -4.22 -9.15 -17.25
C PRO A 22 -2.91 -8.35 -17.16
N LEU A 23 -2.48 -7.64 -18.21
CA LEU A 23 -1.20 -6.89 -18.17
C LEU A 23 -1.36 -5.53 -17.46
N LEU A 24 -2.51 -4.88 -17.58
CA LEU A 24 -2.78 -3.59 -16.91
C LEU A 24 -2.94 -3.75 -15.40
N GLU A 25 -3.56 -4.85 -14.94
CA GLU A 25 -3.69 -5.11 -13.49
C GLU A 25 -2.33 -5.37 -12.81
N ARG A 26 -1.36 -5.96 -13.51
CA ARG A 26 -0.01 -6.19 -12.96
C ARG A 26 0.83 -4.92 -12.84
N ILE A 27 0.60 -3.92 -13.69
CA ILE A 27 1.39 -2.67 -13.68
C ILE A 27 1.04 -1.81 -12.44
N PHE A 28 -0.18 -1.91 -11.91
CA PHE A 28 -0.61 -1.11 -10.76
C PHE A 28 -0.43 -1.81 -9.40
N ALA A 29 -0.23 -3.13 -9.38
CA ALA A 29 -0.10 -3.89 -8.12
C ALA A 29 1.31 -3.85 -7.51
N ASP A 30 2.32 -3.35 -8.24
CA ASP A 30 3.73 -3.51 -7.88
C ASP A 30 4.50 -2.18 -7.77
N SER A 31 3.81 -1.03 -7.67
CA SER A 31 4.49 0.24 -7.41
C SER A 31 4.97 0.28 -5.96
N LYS A 32 6.27 0.03 -5.78
CA LYS A 32 6.93 0.20 -4.49
C LYS A 32 6.74 1.65 -4.02
N PRO A 33 6.27 1.91 -2.77
CA PRO A 33 6.13 3.24 -2.22
C PRO A 33 7.41 4.06 -2.41
N SER A 34 7.28 5.27 -2.94
CA SER A 34 8.40 6.20 -3.08
C SER A 34 8.47 7.08 -1.84
N VAL A 35 9.34 6.73 -0.89
CA VAL A 35 9.51 7.45 0.37
C VAL A 35 10.77 8.31 0.32
N GLN A 36 10.62 9.63 0.52
CA GLN A 36 11.72 10.57 0.70
C GLN A 36 11.80 10.96 2.17
N LEU A 37 12.86 10.54 2.88
CA LEU A 37 13.05 10.78 4.30
C LEU A 37 14.08 11.91 4.53
N ASN A 38 13.67 12.94 5.27
CA ASN A 38 14.53 13.99 5.79
C ASN A 38 14.66 13.83 7.33
N VAL A 39 15.88 13.71 7.83
CA VAL A 39 16.15 13.53 9.27
C VAL A 39 16.78 14.75 9.93
N LYS A 40 17.01 15.84 9.19
CA LYS A 40 17.74 17.02 9.68
C LYS A 40 17.05 17.77 10.82
N SER A 41 15.72 17.61 10.92
CA SER A 41 14.90 18.27 11.95
C SER A 41 14.75 17.44 13.22
N ALA A 42 15.24 16.20 13.21
CA ALA A 42 15.11 15.31 14.37
C ALA A 42 15.88 15.85 15.58
N GLN A 43 15.21 15.92 16.72
CA GLN A 43 15.75 16.37 18.00
C GLN A 43 15.27 15.40 19.10
N PRO A 44 15.92 15.30 20.24
CA PRO A 44 17.18 15.96 20.65
C PRO A 44 18.45 15.27 20.14
N ARG A 45 18.32 14.11 19.49
CA ARG A 45 19.45 13.34 18.97
C ARG A 45 19.48 13.38 17.43
N GLU A 46 20.70 13.46 16.87
CA GLU A 46 20.90 13.29 15.43
C GLU A 46 20.68 11.83 15.02
N VAL A 47 20.12 11.62 13.82
CA VAL A 47 19.90 10.28 13.25
C VAL A 47 21.10 9.91 12.40
N GLU A 48 21.81 8.87 12.79
CA GLU A 48 22.96 8.35 12.04
C GLU A 48 22.53 7.73 10.71
N ASP A 49 23.35 7.75 9.69
CA ASP A 49 23.06 7.25 8.33
C ASP A 49 22.55 5.80 8.31
N VAL A 50 23.13 4.93 9.15
CA VAL A 50 22.68 3.52 9.24
C VAL A 50 21.24 3.44 9.74
N THR A 51 20.92 4.23 10.76
CA THR A 51 19.58 4.32 11.34
C THR A 51 18.60 4.94 10.34
N GLN A 52 18.98 6.01 9.66
CA GLN A 52 18.17 6.63 8.61
C GLN A 52 17.79 5.61 7.51
N ASN A 53 18.76 4.85 7.02
CA ASN A 53 18.53 3.83 6.00
C ASN A 53 17.61 2.70 6.49
N ALA A 54 17.75 2.28 7.75
CA ALA A 54 16.89 1.28 8.36
C ALA A 54 15.45 1.80 8.50
N ILE A 55 15.26 3.03 8.99
CA ILE A 55 13.93 3.67 9.10
C ILE A 55 13.29 3.81 7.73
N LEU A 56 14.03 4.31 6.72
CA LEU A 56 13.51 4.47 5.37
C LEU A 56 13.04 3.13 4.78
N ARG A 57 13.86 2.08 4.92
CA ARG A 57 13.52 0.72 4.48
C ARG A 57 12.24 0.23 5.16
N ASP A 58 12.19 0.29 6.49
CA ASP A 58 11.13 -0.32 7.27
C ASP A 58 9.81 0.46 7.18
N TYR A 59 9.88 1.80 7.07
CA TYR A 59 8.70 2.64 6.80
C TYR A 59 8.12 2.38 5.40
N THR A 60 8.99 2.21 4.39
CA THR A 60 8.55 1.80 3.04
C THR A 60 7.86 0.44 3.07
N LEU A 61 8.42 -0.55 3.79
CA LEU A 61 7.81 -1.87 3.96
C LEU A 61 6.47 -1.80 4.71
N ALA A 62 6.33 -0.90 5.67
CA ALA A 62 5.07 -0.69 6.38
C ALA A 62 3.95 -0.21 5.42
N TRP A 63 4.22 0.75 4.54
CA TRP A 63 3.25 1.18 3.53
C TRP A 63 2.91 0.08 2.52
N GLN A 64 3.89 -0.71 2.07
CA GLN A 64 3.63 -1.89 1.24
C GLN A 64 2.73 -2.90 1.96
N ALA A 65 2.97 -3.12 3.25
CA ALA A 65 2.18 -4.03 4.07
C ALA A 65 0.72 -3.58 4.19
N ILE A 66 0.46 -2.27 4.33
CA ILE A 66 -0.91 -1.71 4.31
C ILE A 66 -1.58 -2.05 2.97
N GLY A 67 -0.94 -1.70 1.85
CA GLY A 67 -1.49 -1.94 0.52
C GLY A 67 -1.80 -3.42 0.28
N THR A 68 -0.83 -4.30 0.57
CA THR A 68 -0.99 -5.75 0.41
C THR A 68 -2.10 -6.32 1.30
N SER A 69 -2.17 -5.90 2.55
CA SER A 69 -3.15 -6.39 3.51
C SER A 69 -4.57 -5.99 3.15
N LEU A 70 -4.76 -4.75 2.70
CA LEU A 70 -6.05 -4.22 2.27
C LEU A 70 -6.51 -4.83 0.94
N ALA A 71 -5.59 -5.05 -0.02
CA ALA A 71 -5.93 -5.63 -1.31
C ALA A 71 -6.32 -7.11 -1.21
N ASN A 72 -5.71 -7.86 -0.28
CA ASN A 72 -5.88 -9.31 -0.17
C ASN A 72 -6.66 -9.77 1.08
N ASN A 73 -7.12 -8.84 1.92
CA ASN A 73 -7.78 -9.16 3.20
C ASN A 73 -6.94 -10.10 4.10
N THR A 74 -5.61 -9.85 4.17
CA THR A 74 -4.65 -10.66 4.94
C THR A 74 -4.00 -9.83 6.04
N LEU A 75 -3.64 -10.46 7.16
CA LEU A 75 -3.05 -9.77 8.32
C LEU A 75 -1.54 -9.98 8.46
N GLN A 76 -0.97 -10.99 7.79
CA GLN A 76 0.43 -11.35 7.96
C GLN A 76 1.39 -10.17 7.68
N PRO A 77 1.25 -9.40 6.57
CA PRO A 77 2.16 -8.28 6.32
C PRO A 77 2.10 -7.20 7.41
N LEU A 78 0.93 -7.00 8.03
CA LEU A 78 0.78 -6.04 9.13
C LEU A 78 1.55 -6.49 10.37
N ASN A 79 1.48 -7.76 10.74
CA ASN A 79 2.15 -8.30 11.92
C ASN A 79 3.69 -8.17 11.85
N GLU A 80 4.24 -8.16 10.64
CA GLU A 80 5.68 -8.02 10.42
C GLU A 80 6.16 -6.57 10.59
N ASN A 81 5.34 -5.58 10.21
CA ASN A 81 5.76 -4.19 10.07
C ASN A 81 5.12 -3.23 11.09
N PHE A 82 4.08 -3.68 11.79
CA PHE A 82 3.34 -2.88 12.75
C PHE A 82 3.34 -3.53 14.14
N ALA A 83 3.09 -2.71 15.16
CA ALA A 83 2.90 -3.15 16.54
C ALA A 83 1.92 -2.20 17.26
N GLY A 84 1.39 -2.62 18.41
CA GLY A 84 0.54 -1.80 19.28
C GLY A 84 -0.65 -1.18 18.56
N PHE A 85 -0.92 0.08 18.80
CA PHE A 85 -2.13 0.77 18.35
C PHE A 85 -2.31 0.80 16.82
N ALA A 86 -1.23 0.99 16.07
CA ALA A 86 -1.30 0.99 14.60
C ALA A 86 -1.68 -0.40 14.06
N LEU A 87 -1.13 -1.48 14.65
CA LEU A 87 -1.48 -2.85 14.28
C LEU A 87 -2.96 -3.14 14.57
N ASP A 88 -3.46 -2.73 15.73
CA ASP A 88 -4.84 -2.98 16.13
C ASP A 88 -5.83 -2.27 15.18
N LYS A 89 -5.61 -0.98 14.90
CA LYS A 89 -6.43 -0.20 13.95
C LYS A 89 -6.46 -0.80 12.55
N LEU A 90 -5.30 -1.13 12.00
CA LEU A 90 -5.19 -1.69 10.65
C LEU A 90 -5.80 -3.10 10.59
N THR A 91 -5.60 -3.91 11.63
CA THR A 91 -6.23 -5.23 11.75
C THR A 91 -7.75 -5.11 11.74
N GLN A 92 -8.31 -4.17 12.49
CA GLN A 92 -9.75 -3.94 12.52
C GLN A 92 -10.26 -3.51 11.15
N ARG A 93 -9.58 -2.58 10.48
CA ARG A 93 -9.93 -2.12 9.13
C ARG A 93 -9.97 -3.27 8.11
N VAL A 94 -8.97 -4.18 8.13
CA VAL A 94 -8.93 -5.35 7.24
C VAL A 94 -10.08 -6.31 7.56
N LYS A 95 -10.40 -6.53 8.85
CA LYS A 95 -11.53 -7.38 9.25
C LYS A 95 -12.87 -6.81 8.81
N ASP A 96 -13.09 -5.51 8.98
CA ASP A 96 -14.33 -4.84 8.64
C ASP A 96 -14.59 -4.88 7.13
N GLN A 97 -13.58 -4.55 6.31
CA GLN A 97 -13.76 -4.62 4.85
C GLN A 97 -14.01 -6.06 4.38
N LYS A 98 -13.32 -7.04 4.96
CA LYS A 98 -13.52 -8.46 4.65
C LYS A 98 -14.94 -8.94 4.99
N GLN A 99 -15.48 -8.53 6.14
CA GLN A 99 -16.85 -8.85 6.53
C GLN A 99 -17.90 -8.29 5.57
N ASN A 100 -17.60 -7.14 4.96
CA ASN A 100 -18.45 -6.49 3.98
C ASN A 100 -18.22 -6.99 2.53
N GLY A 101 -17.35 -7.99 2.34
CA GLY A 101 -17.02 -8.52 1.00
C GLY A 101 -16.18 -7.58 0.14
N LEU A 102 -15.60 -6.52 0.74
CA LEU A 102 -14.85 -5.49 0.05
C LEU A 102 -13.34 -5.75 0.10
N THR A 103 -12.62 -5.12 -0.83
CA THR A 103 -11.16 -4.94 -0.79
C THR A 103 -10.81 -3.48 -1.05
N THR A 104 -9.61 -3.07 -0.64
CA THR A 104 -9.13 -1.71 -0.90
C THR A 104 -7.80 -1.77 -1.62
N ARG A 105 -7.69 -1.11 -2.77
CA ARG A 105 -6.43 -0.89 -3.48
C ARG A 105 -5.90 0.49 -3.12
N ILE A 106 -4.62 0.54 -2.75
CA ILE A 106 -3.89 1.81 -2.56
C ILE A 106 -2.95 1.98 -3.74
N ILE A 107 -3.05 3.12 -4.44
CA ILE A 107 -2.10 3.56 -5.45
C ILE A 107 -1.28 4.66 -4.82
N ASP A 108 0.00 4.39 -4.61
CA ASP A 108 0.94 5.27 -3.95
C ASP A 108 1.61 6.19 -4.97
N HIS A 109 1.48 7.50 -4.78
CA HIS A 109 2.10 8.54 -5.60
C HIS A 109 3.32 9.18 -4.92
N GLY A 110 3.63 8.78 -3.68
CA GLY A 110 4.82 9.18 -2.95
C GLY A 110 4.57 9.76 -1.57
N HIS A 111 5.64 9.74 -0.79
CA HIS A 111 5.69 10.18 0.60
C HIS A 111 6.82 11.17 0.81
N LYS A 112 6.52 12.31 1.45
CA LYS A 112 7.51 13.28 1.95
C LYS A 112 7.53 13.19 3.46
N VAL A 113 8.55 12.53 3.99
CA VAL A 113 8.68 12.20 5.40
C VAL A 113 9.75 13.05 6.06
N GLU A 114 9.42 13.66 7.18
CA GLU A 114 10.32 14.42 8.03
C GLU A 114 10.36 13.77 9.41
N ALA A 115 11.56 13.43 9.89
CA ALA A 115 11.75 13.02 11.28
C ALA A 115 11.74 14.27 12.16
N ILE A 116 10.77 14.35 13.08
CA ILE A 116 10.56 15.50 13.96
C ILE A 116 11.05 15.26 15.39
N PHE A 117 11.17 13.99 15.78
CA PHE A 117 11.72 13.60 17.08
C PHE A 117 12.51 12.30 16.94
N TYR A 118 13.66 12.23 17.62
CA TYR A 118 14.42 10.99 17.81
C TYR A 118 14.83 10.89 19.28
N SER A 119 14.44 9.81 19.93
CA SER A 119 14.63 9.67 21.38
C SER A 119 16.11 9.65 21.77
N PRO A 120 16.48 10.17 22.96
CA PRO A 120 17.89 10.24 23.40
C PRO A 120 18.58 8.86 23.44
N ASP A 121 17.82 7.82 23.76
CA ASP A 121 18.29 6.42 23.80
C ASP A 121 18.30 5.74 22.41
N GLY A 122 17.77 6.41 21.38
CA GLY A 122 17.69 5.87 20.03
C GLY A 122 16.63 4.78 19.82
N ALA A 123 15.71 4.61 20.76
CA ALA A 123 14.71 3.53 20.73
C ALA A 123 13.41 3.90 19.98
N ALA A 124 13.14 5.19 19.77
CA ALA A 124 11.91 5.67 19.13
C ALA A 124 12.17 6.88 18.24
N ILE A 125 11.44 6.94 17.12
CA ILE A 125 11.43 8.07 16.20
C ILE A 125 10.01 8.46 15.86
N GLU A 126 9.73 9.77 15.78
CA GLU A 126 8.47 10.32 15.30
C GLU A 126 8.67 10.92 13.91
N LEU A 127 7.79 10.55 13.00
CA LEU A 127 7.78 10.96 11.62
C LEU A 127 6.51 11.76 11.32
N LYS A 128 6.68 12.86 10.60
CA LYS A 128 5.60 13.57 9.91
C LYS A 128 5.68 13.21 8.45
N ASP A 129 4.62 12.62 7.90
CA ASP A 129 4.55 12.15 6.53
C ASP A 129 3.43 12.88 5.77
N ILE A 130 3.76 13.42 4.61
CA ILE A 130 2.79 13.93 3.64
C ILE A 130 2.71 12.91 2.52
N ALA A 131 1.69 12.05 2.59
CA ALA A 131 1.42 10.99 1.64
C ALA A 131 0.48 11.45 0.53
N SER A 132 0.84 11.23 -0.71
CA SER A 132 -0.04 11.40 -1.88
C SER A 132 -0.51 10.03 -2.32
N ILE A 133 -1.76 9.71 -2.07
CA ILE A 133 -2.32 8.37 -2.31
C ILE A 133 -3.68 8.45 -2.99
N GLU A 134 -3.97 7.46 -3.83
CA GLU A 134 -5.31 7.18 -4.32
C GLU A 134 -5.81 5.90 -3.65
N THR A 135 -7.02 5.96 -3.11
CA THR A 135 -7.69 4.83 -2.46
C THR A 135 -8.88 4.40 -3.29
N GLN A 136 -8.89 3.15 -3.75
CA GLN A 136 -9.99 2.54 -4.49
C GLN A 136 -10.63 1.44 -3.65
N VAL A 137 -11.95 1.52 -3.45
CA VAL A 137 -12.75 0.46 -2.82
C VAL A 137 -13.34 -0.41 -3.92
N LEU A 138 -13.18 -1.74 -3.78
CA LEU A 138 -13.63 -2.72 -4.77
C LEU A 138 -14.64 -3.69 -4.15
N ASP A 139 -15.69 -3.99 -4.93
CA ASP A 139 -16.66 -5.05 -4.68
C ASP A 139 -16.57 -6.07 -5.81
N GLY A 140 -16.24 -7.33 -5.49
CA GLY A 140 -16.04 -8.39 -6.49
C GLY A 140 -15.03 -8.04 -7.60
N GLY A 141 -14.01 -7.21 -7.30
CA GLY A 141 -13.02 -6.73 -8.26
C GLY A 141 -13.42 -5.47 -9.04
N THR A 142 -14.66 -4.99 -8.92
CA THR A 142 -15.14 -3.76 -9.55
C THR A 142 -14.91 -2.56 -8.63
N VAL A 143 -14.28 -1.51 -9.12
CA VAL A 143 -14.10 -0.26 -8.36
C VAL A 143 -15.46 0.42 -8.18
N ILE A 144 -15.90 0.55 -6.93
CA ILE A 144 -17.16 1.20 -6.55
C ILE A 144 -16.95 2.61 -5.98
N HIS A 145 -15.73 2.92 -5.54
CA HIS A 145 -15.34 4.24 -5.05
C HIS A 145 -13.86 4.46 -5.32
N SER A 146 -13.47 5.68 -5.69
CA SER A 146 -12.09 6.12 -5.81
C SER A 146 -11.96 7.53 -5.26
N ASP A 147 -10.93 7.77 -4.45
CA ASP A 147 -10.58 9.07 -3.89
C ASP A 147 -9.07 9.27 -3.92
N GLN A 148 -8.61 10.41 -4.44
CA GLN A 148 -7.21 10.79 -4.44
C GLN A 148 -7.01 11.96 -3.49
N ALA A 149 -6.11 11.81 -2.54
CA ALA A 149 -5.86 12.82 -1.53
C ALA A 149 -4.37 12.94 -1.19
N GLN A 150 -4.00 14.13 -0.72
CA GLN A 150 -2.77 14.35 0.02
C GLN A 150 -3.13 14.38 1.50
N ILE A 151 -2.59 13.43 2.27
CA ILE A 151 -2.91 13.22 3.68
C ILE A 151 -1.65 13.38 4.50
N GLN A 152 -1.73 14.16 5.58
CA GLN A 152 -0.65 14.25 6.55
C GLN A 152 -0.85 13.17 7.61
N TYR A 153 0.20 12.36 7.84
CA TYR A 153 0.25 11.38 8.91
C TYR A 153 1.32 11.75 9.94
N TYR A 154 1.08 11.33 11.17
CA TYR A 154 2.08 11.22 12.22
C TYR A 154 2.31 9.75 12.52
N ALA A 155 3.56 9.31 12.49
CA ALA A 155 3.94 7.93 12.75
C ALA A 155 4.99 7.89 13.85
N VAL A 156 4.82 6.98 14.81
CA VAL A 156 5.85 6.64 15.78
C VAL A 156 6.37 5.26 15.46
N MET A 157 7.68 5.17 15.23
CA MET A 157 8.35 3.90 15.05
C MET A 157 9.25 3.59 16.25
N THR A 158 9.36 2.32 16.59
CA THR A 158 10.28 1.83 17.62
C THR A 158 11.12 0.68 17.10
N GLY A 159 12.37 0.61 17.55
CA GLY A 159 13.24 -0.53 17.28
C GLY A 159 12.68 -1.81 17.90
N ALA A 160 12.69 -2.91 17.14
CA ALA A 160 12.29 -4.23 17.57
C ALA A 160 13.22 -5.26 16.91
N GLU A 161 14.06 -5.89 17.70
CA GLU A 161 15.07 -6.86 17.25
C GLU A 161 15.95 -6.31 16.10
N ASP A 162 15.65 -6.70 14.84
CA ASP A 162 16.42 -6.37 13.64
C ASP A 162 15.78 -5.29 12.76
N ARG A 163 14.63 -4.73 13.17
CA ARG A 163 13.87 -3.77 12.36
C ARG A 163 13.13 -2.72 13.18
N TRP A 164 12.70 -1.66 12.48
CA TRP A 164 11.77 -0.68 13.02
C TRP A 164 10.33 -1.08 12.73
N LYS A 165 9.44 -0.95 13.72
CA LYS A 165 8.00 -1.19 13.55
C LYS A 165 7.20 0.08 13.83
N VAL A 166 6.17 0.32 13.02
CA VAL A 166 5.23 1.43 13.24
C VAL A 166 4.28 1.06 14.38
N ARG A 167 4.28 1.84 15.46
CA ARG A 167 3.41 1.64 16.64
C ARG A 167 2.20 2.56 16.65
N VAL A 168 2.36 3.75 16.09
CA VAL A 168 1.29 4.74 15.90
C VAL A 168 1.32 5.19 14.46
N LEU A 169 0.15 5.30 13.83
CA LEU A 169 -0.05 5.89 12.53
C LEU A 169 -1.40 6.60 12.54
N GLU A 170 -1.36 7.93 12.63
CA GLU A 170 -2.55 8.77 12.74
C GLU A 170 -2.56 9.81 11.63
N SER A 171 -3.71 10.00 10.98
CA SER A 171 -3.89 11.14 10.09
C SER A 171 -4.15 12.39 10.93
N ALA A 172 -3.55 13.52 10.52
CA ALA A 172 -3.94 14.81 11.09
C ALA A 172 -5.44 15.04 10.80
N GLU A 173 -6.19 15.39 11.83
CA GLU A 173 -7.57 15.85 11.64
C GLU A 173 -7.56 17.13 10.82
N LYS A 174 -8.51 17.23 9.87
CA LYS A 174 -8.74 18.46 9.10
C LYS A 174 -9.55 19.46 9.89
#